data_1fc9dfab17bdf98be1cbc2fa55328992
#
_entry.id   1fc9dfab17bdf98be1cbc2fa55328992
#
_cell.length_a   1.000
_cell.length_b   1.000
_cell.length_c   1.000
_cell.angle_alpha   90.00
_cell.angle_beta   90.00
_cell.angle_gamma   90.00
#
_symmetry.space_group_name_H-M   'P 1'
#
loop_
_entity.id
_entity.type
_entity.pdbx_description
1 polymer ?
#
loop_
_entity_poly.entity_id
_entity_poly.type
_entity_poly.pdbx_seq_one_letter_code
_entity_poly.pdbx_strand_id
1 'polypeptide(L)'
;MKKDDCIFCKLANGEIPTNALYEDDIVKVIFDASPAAKGHVLILPKEHFDNIYELDDDTAAHVFKVAAKISKAYKKALDFDGLNIVQNNGEVAGQTVFHFHMHIIPRIKGDTVKVGWVPG
;
A
#
# COMPACT_ATOMS: atom_id res chain seq x y z
N MET A 1 -11.72 7.28 -11.51
CA MET A 1 -11.19 8.08 -12.65
C MET A 1 -9.70 8.27 -12.50
N LYS A 2 -8.94 8.10 -13.56
CA LYS A 2 -7.48 8.26 -13.54
C LYS A 2 -7.11 9.72 -13.71
N LYS A 3 -5.99 10.14 -13.09
CA LYS A 3 -5.46 11.50 -13.26
C LYS A 3 -4.13 11.48 -14.01
N ASP A 4 -3.97 12.34 -14.99
CA ASP A 4 -2.77 12.40 -15.83
C ASP A 4 -1.52 12.85 -15.07
N ASP A 5 -1.68 13.64 -14.02
CA ASP A 5 -0.59 14.15 -13.19
C ASP A 5 -0.32 13.32 -11.93
N CYS A 6 -0.94 12.15 -11.82
CA CYS A 6 -0.79 11.28 -10.65
C CYS A 6 0.21 10.16 -10.95
N ILE A 7 1.33 10.15 -10.25
CA ILE A 7 2.36 9.12 -10.40
C ILE A 7 1.81 7.71 -10.09
N PHE A 8 0.95 7.59 -9.08
CA PHE A 8 0.39 6.29 -8.71
C PHE A 8 -0.68 5.81 -9.72
N CYS A 9 -1.42 6.73 -10.34
CA CYS A 9 -2.28 6.35 -11.46
C CYS A 9 -1.45 5.76 -12.60
N LYS A 10 -0.31 6.38 -12.92
CA LYS A 10 0.58 5.92 -13.98
C LYS A 10 1.20 4.57 -13.67
N LEU A 11 1.66 4.37 -12.44
CA LEU A 11 2.23 3.10 -12.00
C LEU A 11 1.18 2.00 -11.97
N ALA A 12 0.00 2.29 -11.45
CA ALA A 12 -1.07 1.31 -11.31
C ALA A 12 -1.63 0.85 -12.65
N ASN A 13 -1.59 1.72 -13.67
CA ASN A 13 -2.18 1.45 -14.98
C ASN A 13 -1.15 1.16 -16.08
N GLY A 14 0.11 0.99 -15.72
CA GLY A 14 1.13 0.54 -16.66
C GLY A 14 1.74 1.62 -17.53
N GLU A 15 1.42 2.89 -17.34
CA GLU A 15 2.04 3.99 -18.10
C GLU A 15 3.51 4.16 -17.70
N ILE A 16 3.85 3.87 -16.45
CA ILE A 16 5.24 3.79 -15.99
C ILE A 16 5.49 2.32 -15.61
N PRO A 17 6.46 1.65 -16.24
CA PRO A 17 6.76 0.26 -15.92
C PRO A 17 7.23 0.10 -14.46
N THR A 18 6.75 -0.94 -13.81
CA THR A 18 7.20 -1.31 -12.46
C THR A 18 6.94 -2.80 -12.26
N ASN A 19 7.71 -3.39 -11.34
CA ASN A 19 7.50 -4.78 -10.98
C ASN A 19 6.31 -4.89 -10.02
N ALA A 20 5.34 -5.73 -10.38
CA ALA A 20 4.16 -5.97 -9.56
C ALA A 20 4.32 -7.28 -8.81
N LEU A 21 4.05 -7.26 -7.51
CA LEU A 21 3.93 -8.48 -6.71
C LEU A 21 2.60 -9.17 -7.02
N TYR A 22 1.58 -8.39 -7.30
CA TYR A 22 0.23 -8.88 -7.58
C TYR A 22 -0.51 -7.82 -8.40
N GLU A 23 -1.40 -8.27 -9.26
CA GLU A 23 -2.22 -7.34 -10.05
C GLU A 23 -3.53 -8.03 -10.45
N ASP A 24 -4.62 -7.27 -10.36
CA ASP A 24 -5.92 -7.68 -10.89
C ASP A 24 -6.59 -6.46 -11.56
N ASP A 25 -7.89 -6.56 -11.88
CA ASP A 25 -8.60 -5.49 -12.58
C ASP A 25 -8.78 -4.23 -11.73
N ILE A 26 -8.68 -4.34 -10.41
CA ILE A 26 -9.03 -3.27 -9.47
C ILE A 26 -7.79 -2.66 -8.83
N VAL A 27 -6.77 -3.48 -8.51
CA VAL A 27 -5.58 -3.02 -7.80
C VAL A 27 -4.31 -3.57 -8.43
N LYS A 28 -3.19 -2.88 -8.13
CA LYS A 28 -1.85 -3.36 -8.41
C LYS A 28 -1.02 -3.21 -7.13
N VAL A 29 -0.26 -4.23 -6.80
CA VAL A 29 0.62 -4.22 -5.63
C VAL A 29 2.05 -4.10 -6.12
N ILE A 30 2.73 -3.02 -5.76
CA ILE A 30 4.10 -2.74 -6.18
C ILE A 30 5.01 -2.62 -4.97
N PHE A 31 6.32 -2.80 -5.20
CA PHE A 31 7.32 -2.56 -4.15
C PHE A 31 7.53 -1.06 -3.97
N ASP A 32 7.61 -0.62 -2.72
CA ASP A 32 7.90 0.78 -2.41
C ASP A 32 9.31 1.12 -2.89
N ALA A 33 9.46 2.27 -3.59
CA ALA A 33 10.76 2.71 -4.11
C ALA A 33 11.72 3.13 -3.00
N SER A 34 11.19 3.53 -1.85
CA SER A 34 11.97 3.90 -0.65
C SER A 34 11.49 3.06 0.53
N PRO A 35 11.76 1.74 0.51
CA PRO A 35 11.12 0.85 1.46
C PRO A 35 11.59 1.08 2.90
N ALA A 36 10.64 0.99 3.83
CA ALA A 36 10.93 1.02 5.26
C ALA A 36 11.56 -0.29 5.73
N ALA A 37 11.26 -1.38 5.02
CA ALA A 37 11.77 -2.71 5.34
C ALA A 37 11.75 -3.57 4.08
N LYS A 38 12.48 -4.68 4.11
CA LYS A 38 12.45 -5.66 3.03
C LYS A 38 11.03 -6.19 2.85
N GLY A 39 10.52 -6.16 1.63
CA GLY A 39 9.17 -6.62 1.33
C GLY A 39 8.09 -5.57 1.53
N HIS A 40 8.45 -4.32 1.80
CA HIS A 40 7.49 -3.22 1.91
C HIS A 40 6.81 -2.99 0.56
N VAL A 41 5.52 -3.20 0.48
CA VAL A 41 4.73 -3.04 -0.74
C VAL A 41 3.59 -2.06 -0.53
N LEU A 42 3.09 -1.55 -1.65
CA LEU A 42 1.94 -0.64 -1.72
C LEU A 42 0.84 -1.30 -2.52
N ILE A 43 -0.38 -1.26 -2.00
CA ILE A 43 -1.58 -1.65 -2.76
C ILE A 43 -2.16 -0.38 -3.35
N LEU A 44 -2.23 -0.29 -4.67
CA LEU A 44 -2.72 0.88 -5.40
C LEU A 44 -4.01 0.52 -6.13
N PRO A 45 -5.13 1.18 -5.83
CA PRO A 45 -6.29 1.10 -6.74
C PRO A 45 -5.93 1.65 -8.10
N LYS A 46 -6.46 1.05 -9.16
CA LYS A 46 -6.22 1.52 -10.53
C LYS A 46 -6.98 2.80 -10.83
N GLU A 47 -8.18 2.97 -10.24
CA GLU A 47 -8.89 4.24 -10.28
C GLU A 47 -8.30 5.22 -9.28
N HIS A 48 -8.46 6.51 -9.55
CA HIS A 48 -7.96 7.55 -8.67
C HIS A 48 -8.98 7.87 -7.57
N PHE A 49 -8.52 7.76 -6.33
CA PHE A 49 -9.19 8.27 -5.14
C PHE A 49 -8.10 9.01 -4.36
N ASP A 50 -8.32 10.26 -3.98
CA ASP A 50 -7.29 11.00 -3.24
C ASP A 50 -6.95 10.31 -1.92
N ASN A 51 -7.97 9.80 -1.22
CA ASN A 51 -7.82 9.20 0.10
C ASN A 51 -9.06 8.34 0.42
N ILE A 52 -9.16 7.87 1.65
CA ILE A 52 -10.25 6.99 2.08
C ILE A 52 -11.62 7.66 2.01
N TYR A 53 -11.67 8.99 2.09
CA TYR A 53 -12.96 9.70 2.06
C TYR A 53 -13.64 9.62 0.70
N GLU A 54 -12.87 9.40 -0.36
CA GLU A 54 -13.40 9.24 -1.73
C GLU A 54 -13.58 7.79 -2.13
N LEU A 55 -13.02 6.85 -1.36
CA LEU A 55 -12.99 5.44 -1.71
C LEU A 55 -14.40 4.84 -1.60
N ASP A 56 -14.82 4.12 -2.62
CA ASP A 56 -16.11 3.41 -2.59
C ASP A 56 -16.00 2.11 -1.80
N ASP A 57 -17.13 1.58 -1.34
CA ASP A 57 -17.18 0.42 -0.47
C ASP A 57 -16.60 -0.83 -1.13
N ASP A 58 -16.89 -1.05 -2.40
CA ASP A 58 -16.42 -2.25 -3.11
C ASP A 58 -14.90 -2.23 -3.27
N THR A 59 -14.33 -1.08 -3.61
CA THR A 59 -12.88 -0.95 -3.71
C THR A 59 -12.23 -1.10 -2.34
N ALA A 60 -12.81 -0.52 -1.30
CA ALA A 60 -12.30 -0.67 0.07
C ALA A 60 -12.25 -2.13 0.49
N ALA A 61 -13.33 -2.87 0.24
CA ALA A 61 -13.40 -4.29 0.55
C ALA A 61 -12.34 -5.07 -0.23
N HIS A 62 -12.17 -4.75 -1.51
CA HIS A 62 -11.22 -5.44 -2.37
C HIS A 62 -9.76 -5.18 -1.94
N VAL A 63 -9.43 -3.94 -1.61
CA VAL A 63 -8.09 -3.59 -1.12
C VAL A 63 -7.75 -4.41 0.12
N PHE A 64 -8.67 -4.50 1.08
CA PHE A 64 -8.42 -5.26 2.30
C PHE A 64 -8.35 -6.76 2.07
N LYS A 65 -9.16 -7.26 1.14
CA LYS A 65 -9.08 -8.67 0.72
C LYS A 65 -7.69 -8.98 0.15
N VAL A 66 -7.18 -8.12 -0.70
CA VAL A 66 -5.83 -8.28 -1.28
C VAL A 66 -4.75 -8.16 -0.20
N ALA A 67 -4.91 -7.21 0.72
CA ALA A 67 -3.97 -7.05 1.84
C ALA A 67 -3.88 -8.33 2.67
N ALA A 68 -5.01 -8.96 2.98
CA ALA A 68 -5.01 -10.22 3.71
C ALA A 68 -4.35 -11.35 2.92
N LYS A 69 -4.61 -11.41 1.62
CA LYS A 69 -4.02 -12.41 0.73
C LYS A 69 -2.49 -12.30 0.67
N ILE A 70 -1.98 -11.08 0.48
CA ILE A 70 -0.53 -10.82 0.45
C ILE A 70 0.10 -11.14 1.80
N SER A 71 -0.53 -10.71 2.89
CA SER A 71 0.00 -10.94 4.24
C SER A 71 0.12 -12.42 4.57
N LYS A 72 -0.88 -13.22 4.16
CA LYS A 72 -0.85 -14.68 4.36
C LYS A 72 0.25 -15.34 3.52
N ALA A 73 0.43 -14.88 2.28
CA ALA A 73 1.50 -15.36 1.42
C ALA A 73 2.88 -15.01 2.00
N TYR A 74 3.03 -13.79 2.52
CA TYR A 74 4.25 -13.35 3.19
C TYR A 74 4.57 -14.23 4.41
N LYS A 75 3.57 -14.56 5.20
CA LYS A 75 3.75 -15.39 6.40
C LYS A 75 4.35 -16.74 6.06
N LYS A 76 4.01 -17.29 4.89
CA LYS A 76 4.55 -18.58 4.43
C LYS A 76 5.91 -18.46 3.78
N ALA A 77 6.17 -17.37 3.05
CA ALA A 77 7.33 -17.24 2.17
C ALA A 77 8.49 -16.49 2.80
N LEU A 78 8.24 -15.59 3.74
CA LEU A 78 9.24 -14.72 4.34
C LEU A 78 9.40 -15.03 5.83
N ASP A 79 10.63 -14.81 6.31
CA ASP A 79 10.94 -14.93 7.72
C ASP A 79 10.86 -13.53 8.35
N PHE A 80 9.80 -13.27 9.10
CA PHE A 80 9.59 -11.98 9.78
C PHE A 80 8.77 -12.21 11.04
N ASP A 81 8.85 -11.24 11.98
CA ASP A 81 8.23 -11.38 13.30
C ASP A 81 6.85 -10.77 13.42
N GLY A 82 6.57 -9.76 12.59
CA GLY A 82 5.28 -9.09 12.60
C GLY A 82 5.08 -8.30 11.32
N LEU A 83 3.91 -7.68 11.19
CA LEU A 83 3.57 -6.96 9.96
C LEU A 83 2.65 -5.81 10.30
N ASN A 84 2.94 -4.64 9.74
CA ASN A 84 2.04 -3.50 9.84
C ASN A 84 1.32 -3.27 8.53
N ILE A 85 0.05 -2.92 8.64
CA ILE A 85 -0.73 -2.38 7.53
C ILE A 85 -1.01 -0.93 7.88
N VAL A 86 -0.59 -0.01 7.00
CA VAL A 86 -0.67 1.42 7.25
C VAL A 86 -1.36 2.09 6.08
N GLN A 87 -2.32 2.96 6.38
CA GLN A 87 -2.99 3.77 5.38
C GLN A 87 -3.19 5.16 5.96
N ASN A 88 -2.72 6.18 5.24
CA ASN A 88 -2.71 7.56 5.72
C ASN A 88 -3.66 8.43 4.90
N ASN A 89 -4.39 9.30 5.57
CA ASN A 89 -5.35 10.21 4.92
C ASN A 89 -5.10 11.63 5.39
N GLY A 90 -4.60 12.47 4.48
CA GLY A 90 -4.24 13.85 4.77
C GLY A 90 -2.78 14.01 5.12
N GLU A 91 -2.25 15.20 4.84
CA GLU A 91 -0.83 15.51 5.04
C GLU A 91 -0.40 15.38 6.49
N VAL A 92 -1.21 15.88 7.42
CA VAL A 92 -0.92 15.81 8.87
C VAL A 92 -0.81 14.37 9.35
N ALA A 93 -1.55 13.47 8.71
CA ALA A 93 -1.53 12.04 9.07
C ALA A 93 -0.43 11.26 8.34
N GLY A 94 0.37 11.92 7.50
CA GLY A 94 1.49 11.28 6.82
C GLY A 94 1.26 10.93 5.36
N GLN A 95 0.15 11.37 4.77
CA GLN A 95 -0.09 11.12 3.35
C GLN A 95 0.77 12.06 2.51
N THR A 96 1.65 11.49 1.68
CA THR A 96 2.56 12.26 0.83
C THR A 96 2.16 12.24 -0.64
N VAL A 97 1.46 11.20 -1.09
CA VAL A 97 0.94 11.09 -2.44
C VAL A 97 -0.59 11.00 -2.34
N PHE A 98 -1.29 11.89 -3.05
CA PHE A 98 -2.76 11.96 -2.98
C PHE A 98 -3.39 11.07 -4.04
N HIS A 99 -3.12 9.79 -3.88
CA HIS A 99 -3.76 8.66 -4.51
C HIS A 99 -3.81 7.60 -3.41
N PHE A 100 -5.00 7.17 -3.04
CA PHE A 100 -5.17 6.19 -1.96
C PHE A 100 -4.21 5.02 -2.16
N HIS A 101 -3.47 4.66 -1.12
CA HIS A 101 -2.60 3.51 -1.13
C HIS A 101 -2.45 2.93 0.27
N MET A 102 -2.27 1.63 0.32
CA MET A 102 -2.11 0.91 1.59
C MET A 102 -0.73 0.28 1.62
N HIS A 103 0.01 0.55 2.70
CA HIS A 103 1.33 -0.04 2.93
C HIS A 103 1.20 -1.38 3.64
N ILE A 104 2.01 -2.36 3.21
CA ILE A 104 2.25 -3.58 3.97
C ILE A 104 3.74 -3.60 4.29
N ILE A 105 4.07 -3.59 5.57
CA ILE A 105 5.45 -3.48 6.05
C ILE A 105 5.78 -4.67 6.93
N PRO A 106 6.56 -5.65 6.43
CA PRO A 106 7.05 -6.73 7.28
C PRO A 106 8.01 -6.19 8.34
N ARG A 107 7.90 -6.70 9.56
CA ARG A 107 8.69 -6.23 10.69
C ARG A 107 9.51 -7.35 11.27
N ILE A 108 10.77 -7.04 11.59
CA ILE A 108 11.64 -7.97 12.31
C ILE A 108 12.08 -7.33 13.62
N LYS A 109 12.36 -8.16 14.61
CA LYS A 109 12.82 -7.71 15.91
C LYS A 109 14.11 -6.92 15.76
N GLY A 110 14.13 -5.71 16.32
CA GLY A 110 15.30 -4.84 16.27
C GLY A 110 15.42 -3.97 15.02
N ASP A 111 14.40 -3.99 14.13
CA ASP A 111 14.42 -3.08 12.96
C ASP A 111 14.28 -1.61 13.40
N THR A 112 14.54 -0.70 12.45
CA THR A 112 14.50 0.74 12.71
C THR A 112 13.21 1.40 12.24
N VAL A 113 12.24 0.61 11.78
CA VAL A 113 10.96 1.14 11.30
C VAL A 113 10.15 1.71 12.45
N LYS A 114 9.59 2.90 12.25
CA LYS A 114 8.80 3.56 13.28
C LYS A 114 7.36 3.72 12.81
N VAL A 115 6.47 2.94 13.41
CA VAL A 115 5.03 3.03 13.24
C VAL A 115 4.45 3.05 14.64
N GLY A 116 3.66 4.06 14.95
CA GLY A 116 3.04 4.12 16.26
C GLY A 116 2.94 5.54 16.81
N TRP A 117 2.61 5.62 18.08
CA TRP A 117 2.40 6.86 18.79
C TRP A 117 2.76 6.67 20.26
N VAL A 118 2.91 7.79 20.97
CA VAL A 118 3.08 7.74 22.41
C VAL A 118 1.68 7.71 23.03
N PRO A 119 1.36 6.69 23.86
CA PRO A 119 0.05 6.63 24.52
C PRO A 119 -0.19 7.89 25.37
N GLY A 120 -1.38 8.46 25.21
CA GLY A 120 -1.77 9.67 25.92
C GLY A 120 -2.40 9.40 27.29
#